data_3bad06542fdb08ef0b7bd2d95d0fe169
#
_entry.id   3bad06542fdb08ef0b7bd2d95d0fe169
#
_cell.length_a   1.000
_cell.length_b   1.000
_cell.length_c   1.000
_cell.angle_alpha   90.00
_cell.angle_beta   90.00
_cell.angle_gamma   90.00
#
_symmetry.space_group_name_H-M   'P 1'
#
loop_
_entity.id
_entity.type
_entity.pdbx_description
1 polymer ?
#
loop_
_entity_poly.entity_id
_entity_poly.type
_entity_poly.pdbx_seq_one_letter_code
_entity_poly.pdbx_strand_id
1 'polypeptide(L)'
;MSFSLRSSLILAATPLLIGSAAAQNIRLNLFSGYTFQDKFPLGGSYAYGGYTYTYSDGVIGESAHFGGSLEFEVRRNKSIELLYQNQPTNGYIRTGLGELGPYDVSANYIMLGGLNYIPFNDKVKGYGGINLGCAFMTGDAEATKFAIGGKLGLVIEMSPTVGLKLGAQLLSPVQGAGGGFYFGTGGASAGVSTYSSIYQFGFTGGLVFTFPRGGGAPSAPRPSSSMPPPPPAGSVPPPPPPPPPPPQR
;
A
#
# COMPACT_ATOMS: atom_id res chain seq x y z
N MET A 1 37.20 16.16 -24.93
CA MET A 1 36.91 16.73 -23.61
C MET A 1 35.73 15.97 -23.02
N SER A 2 36.04 15.00 -22.19
CA SER A 2 35.05 14.10 -21.58
C SER A 2 34.66 14.69 -20.22
N PHE A 3 33.42 15.17 -20.10
CA PHE A 3 32.82 15.58 -18.86
C PHE A 3 32.21 14.36 -18.16
N SER A 4 32.95 13.82 -17.21
CA SER A 4 32.46 12.82 -16.26
C SER A 4 31.59 13.53 -15.22
N LEU A 5 30.28 13.51 -15.39
CA LEU A 5 29.33 13.92 -14.35
C LEU A 5 29.09 12.72 -13.42
N ARG A 6 29.93 12.59 -12.39
CA ARG A 6 29.63 11.79 -11.21
C ARG A 6 28.57 12.55 -10.40
N SER A 7 27.31 12.35 -10.73
CA SER A 7 26.20 12.79 -9.90
C SER A 7 26.16 11.91 -8.65
N SER A 8 26.84 12.33 -7.62
CA SER A 8 26.64 11.82 -6.27
C SER A 8 25.23 12.20 -5.84
N LEU A 9 24.29 11.26 -6.00
CA LEU A 9 22.98 11.34 -5.41
C LEU A 9 23.15 11.21 -3.89
N ILE A 10 23.42 12.33 -3.23
CA ILE A 10 23.30 12.43 -1.78
C ILE A 10 21.82 12.32 -1.50
N LEU A 11 21.39 11.09 -1.23
CA LEU A 11 20.10 10.82 -0.60
C LEU A 11 20.21 11.40 0.82
N ALA A 12 19.89 12.67 0.96
CA ALA A 12 19.64 13.28 2.24
C ALA A 12 18.40 12.57 2.80
N ALA A 13 18.64 11.47 3.49
CA ALA A 13 17.68 10.88 4.40
C ALA A 13 17.44 11.92 5.50
N THR A 14 16.56 12.87 5.20
CA THR A 14 15.94 13.70 6.22
C THR A 14 15.33 12.72 7.21
N PRO A 15 15.79 12.65 8.47
CA PRO A 15 15.06 11.88 9.46
C PRO A 15 13.70 12.56 9.55
N LEU A 16 12.71 11.97 8.85
CA LEU A 16 11.33 12.27 9.12
C LEU A 16 11.22 12.15 10.63
N LEU A 17 10.92 13.23 11.29
CA LEU A 17 10.62 13.28 12.71
C LEU A 17 9.50 12.26 12.98
N ILE A 18 9.92 11.03 13.16
CA ILE A 18 9.15 9.97 13.73
C ILE A 18 9.09 10.32 15.20
N GLY A 19 8.27 11.33 15.50
CA GLY A 19 7.83 11.53 16.85
C GLY A 19 7.27 10.18 17.26
N SER A 20 7.82 9.59 18.26
CA SER A 20 7.60 8.33 18.97
C SER A 20 6.24 7.61 18.79
N ALA A 21 5.77 7.50 17.55
CA ALA A 21 4.87 6.48 17.13
C ALA A 21 5.73 5.21 17.02
N ALA A 22 5.88 4.50 18.12
CA ALA A 22 6.44 3.17 18.10
C ALA A 22 5.63 2.39 17.06
N ALA A 23 6.21 2.19 15.86
CA ALA A 23 5.62 1.36 14.84
C ALA A 23 5.35 0.01 15.52
N GLN A 24 4.07 -0.34 15.68
CA GLN A 24 3.69 -1.45 16.56
C GLN A 24 4.08 -2.78 15.92
N ASN A 25 4.02 -2.87 14.59
CA ASN A 25 4.36 -4.07 13.84
C ASN A 25 5.01 -3.72 12.51
N ILE A 26 5.92 -4.58 12.06
CA ILE A 26 6.45 -4.57 10.70
C ILE A 26 5.93 -5.83 10.01
N ARG A 27 5.44 -5.68 8.78
CA ARG A 27 4.99 -6.82 7.97
C ARG A 27 5.80 -6.88 6.69
N LEU A 28 6.31 -8.06 6.39
CA LEU A 28 6.92 -8.40 5.10
C LEU A 28 5.88 -9.18 4.30
N ASN A 29 5.53 -8.69 3.13
CA ASN A 29 4.65 -9.40 2.20
C ASN A 29 5.48 -9.91 1.03
N LEU A 30 5.32 -11.17 0.67
CA LEU A 30 5.84 -11.77 -0.55
C LEU A 30 4.65 -12.24 -1.36
N PHE A 31 4.54 -11.79 -2.59
CA PHE A 31 3.37 -12.06 -3.42
C PHE A 31 3.73 -12.36 -4.86
N SER A 32 2.82 -13.06 -5.51
CA SER A 32 2.76 -13.23 -6.95
C SER A 32 1.32 -13.01 -7.41
N GLY A 33 1.14 -12.85 -8.71
CA GLY A 33 -0.19 -12.62 -9.25
C GLY A 33 -0.19 -12.62 -10.77
N TYR A 34 -1.29 -12.16 -11.30
CA TYR A 34 -1.52 -12.06 -12.73
C TYR A 34 -2.08 -10.70 -13.09
N THR A 35 -1.48 -10.06 -14.09
CA THR A 35 -1.91 -8.78 -14.64
C THR A 35 -2.52 -9.03 -16.01
N PHE A 36 -3.70 -8.49 -16.25
CA PHE A 36 -4.40 -8.61 -17.51
C PHE A 36 -3.82 -7.66 -18.55
N GLN A 37 -4.01 -8.02 -19.81
CA GLN A 37 -3.63 -7.21 -20.96
C GLN A 37 -4.30 -5.83 -20.91
N ASP A 38 -3.53 -4.80 -21.27
CA ASP A 38 -4.05 -3.44 -21.46
C ASP A 38 -3.60 -2.85 -22.79
N LYS A 39 -4.40 -1.92 -23.30
CA LYS A 39 -4.17 -1.21 -24.56
C LYS A 39 -4.11 0.29 -24.28
N PHE A 40 -3.19 0.95 -24.96
CA PHE A 40 -3.06 2.39 -24.85
C PHE A 40 -2.84 3.02 -26.23
N PRO A 41 -3.41 4.21 -26.48
CA PRO A 41 -3.24 4.90 -27.76
C PRO A 41 -1.78 5.26 -27.96
N LEU A 42 -1.23 4.92 -29.11
CA LEU A 42 0.13 5.23 -29.53
C LEU A 42 0.04 6.22 -30.69
N GLY A 43 0.51 7.45 -30.47
CA GLY A 43 0.61 8.43 -31.53
C GLY A 43 1.94 8.28 -32.26
N GLY A 44 1.91 8.38 -33.57
CA GLY A 44 3.12 8.36 -34.39
C GLY A 44 2.92 7.67 -35.74
N SER A 45 3.93 7.76 -36.58
CA SER A 45 3.96 7.07 -37.87
C SER A 45 5.40 6.72 -38.25
N TYR A 46 5.55 5.72 -39.06
CA TYR A 46 6.83 5.37 -39.68
C TYR A 46 6.68 5.25 -41.19
N ALA A 47 7.73 5.57 -41.93
CA ALA A 47 7.76 5.44 -43.38
C ALA A 47 8.55 4.20 -43.76
N TYR A 48 7.97 3.36 -44.61
CA TYR A 48 8.64 2.19 -45.17
C TYR A 48 8.14 1.94 -46.61
N GLY A 49 9.06 1.72 -47.54
CA GLY A 49 8.72 1.43 -48.93
C GLY A 49 7.95 2.54 -49.65
N GLY A 50 8.12 3.81 -49.26
CA GLY A 50 7.39 4.96 -49.80
C GLY A 50 6.00 5.17 -49.25
N TYR A 51 5.58 4.37 -48.27
CA TYR A 51 4.29 4.48 -47.56
C TYR A 51 4.49 4.95 -46.14
N THR A 52 3.53 5.72 -45.62
CA THR A 52 3.50 6.14 -44.22
C THR A 52 2.48 5.28 -43.46
N TYR A 53 2.93 4.59 -42.43
CA TYR A 53 2.12 3.75 -41.56
C TYR A 53 1.88 4.46 -40.24
N THR A 54 0.65 4.58 -39.84
CA THR A 54 0.28 5.20 -38.56
C THR A 54 0.15 4.13 -37.50
N TYR A 55 0.74 4.36 -36.32
CA TYR A 55 0.50 3.54 -35.14
C TYR A 55 -0.91 3.80 -34.63
N SER A 56 -1.65 2.77 -34.29
CA SER A 56 -2.97 2.90 -33.69
C SER A 56 -2.90 2.74 -32.16
N ASP A 57 -2.35 1.64 -31.71
CA ASP A 57 -2.34 1.26 -30.29
C ASP A 57 -1.05 0.56 -29.92
N GLY A 58 -0.59 0.80 -28.68
CA GLY A 58 0.34 -0.06 -27.97
C GLY A 58 -0.43 -1.05 -27.11
N VAL A 59 0.08 -2.26 -27.01
CA VAL A 59 -0.50 -3.32 -26.18
C VAL A 59 0.57 -3.81 -25.21
N ILE A 60 0.23 -3.86 -23.93
CA ILE A 60 1.02 -4.56 -22.92
C ILE A 60 0.35 -5.89 -22.69
N GLY A 61 1.06 -6.98 -22.98
CA GLY A 61 0.55 -8.35 -22.84
C GLY A 61 0.22 -8.68 -21.39
N GLU A 62 -0.70 -9.58 -21.23
CA GLU A 62 -0.99 -10.19 -19.93
C GLU A 62 0.19 -11.03 -19.46
N SER A 63 0.45 -11.05 -18.16
CA SER A 63 1.55 -11.84 -17.60
C SER A 63 1.45 -12.03 -16.10
N ALA A 64 2.20 -13.02 -15.60
CA ALA A 64 2.44 -13.15 -14.19
C ALA A 64 3.35 -12.02 -13.68
N HIS A 65 3.10 -11.57 -12.48
CA HIS A 65 3.96 -10.66 -11.74
C HIS A 65 4.35 -11.23 -10.39
N PHE A 66 5.45 -10.75 -9.83
CA PHE A 66 5.89 -11.12 -8.49
C PHE A 66 6.54 -9.91 -7.81
N GLY A 67 6.53 -9.94 -6.50
CA GLY A 67 7.07 -8.83 -5.74
C GLY A 67 7.05 -9.04 -4.24
N GLY A 68 7.37 -7.96 -3.56
CA GLY A 68 7.32 -7.89 -2.12
C GLY A 68 7.01 -6.49 -1.62
N SER A 69 6.55 -6.40 -0.38
CA SER A 69 6.38 -5.11 0.26
C SER A 69 6.72 -5.17 1.75
N LEU A 70 7.17 -4.03 2.25
CA LEU A 70 7.37 -3.78 3.67
C LEU A 70 6.27 -2.83 4.14
N GLU A 71 5.54 -3.25 5.16
CA GLU A 71 4.52 -2.42 5.80
C GLU A 71 4.96 -2.05 7.22
N PHE A 72 4.78 -0.78 7.55
CA PHE A 72 5.04 -0.21 8.86
C PHE A 72 3.72 0.25 9.45
N GLU A 73 3.25 -0.41 10.50
CA GLU A 73 2.04 0.01 11.20
C GLU A 73 2.30 1.33 11.93
N VAL A 74 1.62 2.41 11.52
CA VAL A 74 1.77 3.74 12.11
C VAL A 74 0.67 4.06 13.12
N ARG A 75 -0.49 3.43 12.96
CA ARG A 75 -1.64 3.47 13.88
C ARG A 75 -2.38 2.15 13.82
N ARG A 76 -3.24 1.89 14.80
CA ARG A 76 -4.13 0.73 14.74
C ARG A 76 -4.86 0.69 13.40
N ASN A 77 -4.69 -0.40 12.67
CA ASN A 77 -5.29 -0.64 11.36
C ASN A 77 -4.83 0.30 10.22
N LYS A 78 -3.73 1.04 10.39
CA LYS A 78 -3.16 1.89 9.34
C LYS A 78 -1.68 1.65 9.19
N SER A 79 -1.24 1.39 7.97
CA SER A 79 0.17 1.13 7.64
C SER A 79 0.64 1.99 6.49
N ILE A 80 1.93 2.30 6.49
CA ILE A 80 2.66 2.79 5.33
C ILE A 80 3.31 1.57 4.69
N GLU A 81 3.27 1.49 3.37
CA GLU A 81 3.82 0.39 2.59
C GLU A 81 4.84 0.88 1.59
N LEU A 82 5.98 0.20 1.54
CA LEU A 82 6.94 0.29 0.45
C LEU A 82 6.82 -0.99 -0.38
N LEU A 83 6.43 -0.85 -1.64
CA LEU A 83 6.15 -1.94 -2.57
C LEU A 83 7.20 -2.00 -3.68
N TYR A 84 7.68 -3.18 -4.00
CA TYR A 84 8.36 -3.51 -5.25
C TYR A 84 7.60 -4.62 -5.98
N GLN A 85 7.38 -4.44 -7.28
CA GLN A 85 6.77 -5.45 -8.16
C GLN A 85 7.50 -5.49 -9.50
N ASN A 86 7.74 -6.69 -9.99
CA ASN A 86 8.26 -6.96 -11.34
C ASN A 86 7.22 -7.72 -12.13
N GLN A 87 7.03 -7.32 -13.38
CA GLN A 87 6.11 -7.93 -14.35
C GLN A 87 6.83 -8.11 -15.67
N PRO A 88 7.44 -9.28 -15.93
CA PRO A 88 7.93 -9.63 -17.27
C PRO A 88 6.73 -9.79 -18.20
N THR A 89 6.75 -9.17 -19.36
CA THR A 89 5.63 -9.19 -20.30
C THR A 89 6.10 -8.93 -21.72
N ASN A 90 5.22 -9.03 -22.69
CA ASN A 90 5.47 -8.71 -24.08
C ASN A 90 4.69 -7.45 -24.47
N GLY A 91 5.37 -6.57 -25.21
CA GLY A 91 4.76 -5.41 -25.83
C GLY A 91 4.47 -5.66 -27.31
N TYR A 92 3.38 -5.10 -27.81
CA TYR A 92 3.02 -5.12 -29.23
C TYR A 92 2.62 -3.72 -29.67
N ILE A 93 2.91 -3.41 -30.95
CA ILE A 93 2.49 -2.17 -31.58
C ILE A 93 1.51 -2.53 -32.70
N ARG A 94 0.30 -2.02 -32.63
CA ARG A 94 -0.70 -2.19 -33.68
C ARG A 94 -0.57 -1.10 -34.72
N THR A 95 -0.60 -1.51 -35.98
CA THR A 95 -0.60 -0.63 -37.14
C THR A 95 -1.78 -1.00 -38.05
N GLY A 96 -2.07 -0.15 -39.04
CA GLY A 96 -3.09 -0.46 -40.04
C GLY A 96 -2.82 -1.72 -40.89
N LEU A 97 -1.62 -2.29 -40.82
CA LEU A 97 -1.22 -3.48 -41.59
C LEU A 97 -1.04 -4.72 -40.70
N GLY A 98 -1.18 -4.60 -39.37
CA GLY A 98 -1.00 -5.72 -38.44
C GLY A 98 -0.25 -5.34 -37.17
N GLU A 99 0.17 -6.33 -36.42
CA GLU A 99 0.92 -6.18 -35.16
C GLU A 99 2.43 -6.32 -35.43
N LEU A 100 3.20 -5.40 -34.83
CA LEU A 100 4.66 -5.47 -34.73
C LEU A 100 5.04 -5.94 -33.32
N GLY A 101 5.97 -6.87 -33.23
CA GLY A 101 6.41 -7.50 -31.98
C GLY A 101 6.42 -9.03 -32.10
N PRO A 102 6.52 -9.78 -30.98
CA PRO A 102 6.61 -9.32 -29.59
C PRO A 102 7.91 -8.59 -29.29
N TYR A 103 7.83 -7.59 -28.42
CA TYR A 103 8.98 -6.94 -27.80
C TYR A 103 9.06 -7.42 -26.35
N ASP A 104 10.20 -7.97 -25.95
CA ASP A 104 10.41 -8.43 -24.59
C ASP A 104 10.60 -7.21 -23.66
N VAL A 105 9.66 -6.99 -22.77
CA VAL A 105 9.69 -5.86 -21.84
C VAL A 105 9.38 -6.33 -20.42
N SER A 106 9.90 -5.62 -19.45
CA SER A 106 9.62 -5.87 -18.05
C SER A 106 9.22 -4.57 -17.37
N ALA A 107 8.03 -4.56 -16.76
CA ALA A 107 7.54 -3.45 -15.98
C ALA A 107 7.91 -3.63 -14.50
N ASN A 108 8.70 -2.70 -13.97
CA ASN A 108 9.13 -2.69 -12.59
C ASN A 108 8.49 -1.51 -11.86
N TYR A 109 7.88 -1.75 -10.71
CA TYR A 109 7.25 -0.73 -9.92
C TYR A 109 7.94 -0.60 -8.56
N ILE A 110 8.29 0.64 -8.18
CA ILE A 110 8.70 0.98 -6.81
C ILE A 110 7.70 2.03 -6.32
N MET A 111 6.92 1.68 -5.30
CA MET A 111 5.82 2.51 -4.86
C MET A 111 5.78 2.65 -3.34
N LEU A 112 5.39 3.83 -2.88
CA LEU A 112 5.11 4.12 -1.48
C LEU A 112 3.62 4.44 -1.35
N GLY A 113 2.96 3.88 -0.33
CA GLY A 113 1.53 4.07 -0.15
C GLY A 113 1.05 3.93 1.27
N GLY A 114 -0.26 4.13 1.43
CA GLY A 114 -0.97 3.93 2.68
C GLY A 114 -1.98 2.81 2.56
N LEU A 115 -2.04 1.96 3.56
CA LEU A 115 -3.02 0.89 3.70
C LEU A 115 -3.91 1.15 4.91
N ASN A 116 -5.20 0.92 4.72
CA ASN A 116 -6.18 0.89 5.80
C ASN A 116 -6.77 -0.51 5.93
N TYR A 117 -6.80 -1.03 7.15
CA TYR A 117 -7.32 -2.35 7.46
C TYR A 117 -8.67 -2.24 8.17
N ILE A 118 -9.60 -3.10 7.79
CA ILE A 118 -10.93 -3.20 8.38
C ILE A 118 -11.08 -4.62 8.94
N PRO A 119 -11.02 -4.81 10.26
CA PRO A 119 -11.20 -6.14 10.85
C PRO A 119 -12.66 -6.59 10.68
N PHE A 120 -12.86 -7.76 10.10
CA PHE A 120 -14.17 -8.41 10.03
C PHE A 120 -14.38 -9.37 11.19
N ASN A 121 -13.31 -10.07 11.58
CA ASN A 121 -13.24 -10.93 12.75
C ASN A 121 -11.78 -11.06 13.21
N ASP A 122 -11.51 -11.94 14.17
CA ASP A 122 -10.18 -12.14 14.75
C ASP A 122 -9.13 -12.66 13.75
N LYS A 123 -9.58 -13.30 12.67
CA LYS A 123 -8.69 -13.94 11.67
C LYS A 123 -8.71 -13.25 10.31
N VAL A 124 -9.75 -12.50 9.99
CA VAL A 124 -9.93 -11.93 8.65
C VAL A 124 -10.05 -10.43 8.72
N LYS A 125 -9.21 -9.75 7.94
CA LYS A 125 -9.20 -8.30 7.78
C LYS A 125 -9.31 -7.94 6.32
N GLY A 126 -10.21 -7.03 5.98
CA GLY A 126 -10.18 -6.34 4.68
C GLY A 126 -9.06 -5.31 4.67
N TYR A 127 -8.50 -5.03 3.50
CA TYR A 127 -7.59 -3.91 3.34
C TYR A 127 -7.86 -3.15 2.05
N GLY A 128 -7.51 -1.88 2.05
CA GLY A 128 -7.52 -1.04 0.87
C GLY A 128 -6.49 0.07 0.99
N GLY A 129 -5.95 0.52 -0.13
CA GLY A 129 -4.94 1.55 -0.13
C GLY A 129 -4.61 2.12 -1.49
N ILE A 130 -3.85 3.21 -1.46
CA ILE A 130 -3.36 3.92 -2.64
C ILE A 130 -1.85 4.03 -2.51
N ASN A 131 -1.16 3.81 -3.64
CA ASN A 131 0.29 3.85 -3.77
C ASN A 131 0.68 4.86 -4.86
N LEU A 132 1.77 5.56 -4.65
CA LEU A 132 2.40 6.49 -5.59
C LEU A 132 3.86 6.11 -5.74
N GLY A 133 4.42 6.24 -6.94
CA GLY A 133 5.80 5.87 -7.18
C GLY A 133 6.23 5.99 -8.61
N CYS A 134 7.13 5.10 -9.02
CA CYS A 134 7.68 5.07 -10.37
C CYS A 134 7.51 3.67 -10.98
N ALA A 135 7.24 3.66 -12.27
CA ALA A 135 7.31 2.51 -13.13
C ALA A 135 8.54 2.60 -14.04
N PHE A 136 9.34 1.56 -14.08
CA PHE A 136 10.52 1.44 -14.92
C PHE A 136 10.28 0.32 -15.92
N MET A 137 10.22 0.66 -17.18
CA MET A 137 10.20 -0.31 -18.27
C MET A 137 11.64 -0.63 -18.66
N THR A 138 11.96 -1.91 -18.78
CA THR A 138 13.28 -2.41 -19.20
C THR A 138 13.10 -3.49 -20.27
N GLY A 139 14.16 -3.77 -21.04
CA GLY A 139 14.14 -4.70 -22.17
C GLY A 139 14.24 -3.95 -23.50
N ASP A 140 13.49 -4.35 -24.50
CA ASP A 140 13.50 -3.74 -25.82
C ASP A 140 12.97 -2.30 -25.84
N ALA A 141 12.26 -1.90 -24.79
CA ALA A 141 11.79 -0.54 -24.58
C ALA A 141 12.15 -0.04 -23.18
N GLU A 142 12.88 1.06 -23.11
CA GLU A 142 13.24 1.69 -21.83
C GLU A 142 12.43 2.96 -21.61
N ALA A 143 11.80 3.04 -20.45
CA ALA A 143 11.07 4.24 -20.03
C ALA A 143 10.94 4.29 -18.52
N THR A 144 10.99 5.51 -17.97
CA THR A 144 10.65 5.76 -16.56
C THR A 144 9.44 6.66 -16.52
N LYS A 145 8.43 6.25 -15.78
CA LYS A 145 7.17 6.99 -15.64
C LYS A 145 6.79 7.08 -14.17
N PHE A 146 6.12 8.17 -13.82
CA PHE A 146 5.41 8.22 -12.54
C PHE A 146 4.25 7.21 -12.57
N ALA A 147 3.96 6.57 -11.44
CA ALA A 147 2.90 5.58 -11.35
C ALA A 147 1.98 5.84 -10.15
N ILE A 148 0.71 5.60 -10.36
CA ILE A 148 -0.32 5.61 -9.32
C ILE A 148 -0.90 4.20 -9.25
N GLY A 149 -1.20 3.72 -8.05
CA GLY A 149 -1.83 2.43 -7.86
C GLY A 149 -2.90 2.46 -6.79
N GLY A 150 -3.90 1.64 -6.98
CA GLY A 150 -4.90 1.31 -5.98
C GLY A 150 -4.94 -0.19 -5.75
N LYS A 151 -5.19 -0.61 -4.52
CA LYS A 151 -5.35 -2.02 -4.19
C LYS A 151 -6.35 -2.24 -3.08
N LEU A 152 -6.98 -3.39 -3.12
CA LEU A 152 -7.93 -3.85 -2.11
C LEU A 152 -7.89 -5.37 -2.00
N GLY A 153 -8.31 -5.90 -0.85
CA GLY A 153 -8.31 -7.34 -0.66
C GLY A 153 -8.57 -7.78 0.77
N LEU A 154 -8.14 -8.99 1.06
CA LEU A 154 -8.31 -9.66 2.34
C LEU A 154 -6.97 -10.16 2.87
N VAL A 155 -6.80 -10.09 4.16
CA VAL A 155 -5.73 -10.80 4.91
C VAL A 155 -6.40 -11.81 5.82
N ILE A 156 -5.95 -13.06 5.71
CA ILE A 156 -6.39 -14.17 6.55
C ILE A 156 -5.21 -14.53 7.46
N GLU A 157 -5.34 -14.24 8.74
CA GLU A 157 -4.31 -14.54 9.75
C GLU A 157 -4.35 -16.03 10.11
N MET A 158 -3.36 -16.79 9.63
CA MET A 158 -3.23 -18.22 9.90
C MET A 158 -2.57 -18.48 11.26
N SER A 159 -1.65 -17.60 11.65
CA SER A 159 -0.98 -17.59 12.94
C SER A 159 -0.69 -16.14 13.37
N PRO A 160 -0.20 -15.89 14.58
CA PRO A 160 0.19 -14.53 15.01
C PRO A 160 1.28 -13.89 14.14
N THR A 161 2.07 -14.70 13.45
CA THR A 161 3.22 -14.24 12.65
C THR A 161 3.06 -14.45 11.16
N VAL A 162 2.10 -15.27 10.72
CA VAL A 162 1.93 -15.63 9.30
C VAL A 162 0.48 -15.49 8.89
N GLY A 163 0.24 -14.84 7.76
CA GLY A 163 -1.06 -14.70 7.13
C GLY A 163 -1.00 -14.90 5.63
N LEU A 164 -2.16 -15.13 5.03
CA LEU A 164 -2.41 -15.14 3.60
C LEU A 164 -3.02 -13.82 3.19
N LYS A 165 -2.46 -13.14 2.19
CA LYS A 165 -2.97 -11.88 1.64
C LYS A 165 -3.44 -12.10 0.21
N LEU A 166 -4.70 -11.81 -0.06
CA LEU A 166 -5.32 -11.93 -1.38
C LEU A 166 -5.88 -10.58 -1.78
N GLY A 167 -5.72 -10.19 -3.03
CA GLY A 167 -6.21 -8.88 -3.46
C GLY A 167 -6.31 -8.69 -4.95
N ALA A 168 -6.91 -7.57 -5.29
CA ALA A 168 -6.92 -6.98 -6.61
C ALA A 168 -6.17 -5.66 -6.57
N GLN A 169 -5.49 -5.34 -7.66
CA GLN A 169 -4.75 -4.09 -7.83
C GLN A 169 -4.99 -3.49 -9.20
N LEU A 170 -4.91 -2.17 -9.24
CA LEU A 170 -4.90 -1.38 -10.46
C LEU A 170 -3.66 -0.49 -10.42
N LEU A 171 -2.76 -0.66 -11.37
CA LEU A 171 -1.56 0.15 -11.53
C LEU A 171 -1.68 0.98 -12.79
N SER A 172 -1.30 2.25 -12.71
CA SER A 172 -1.38 3.18 -13.83
C SER A 172 -0.09 3.98 -13.95
N PRO A 173 0.82 3.59 -14.87
CA PRO A 173 1.90 4.45 -15.31
C PRO A 173 1.34 5.69 -16.01
N VAL A 174 1.72 6.87 -15.53
CA VAL A 174 1.26 8.16 -16.07
C VAL A 174 2.10 8.54 -17.28
N GLN A 175 1.50 8.62 -18.45
CA GLN A 175 2.21 8.93 -19.70
C GLN A 175 2.50 10.42 -19.92
N GLY A 176 1.84 11.30 -19.22
CA GLY A 176 2.08 12.74 -19.27
C GLY A 176 1.66 13.38 -17.96
N ALA A 177 2.58 13.98 -17.25
CA ALA A 177 2.28 14.85 -16.13
C ALA A 177 2.55 16.29 -16.57
N GLY A 178 1.49 17.02 -16.87
CA GLY A 178 1.53 18.49 -16.95
C GLY A 178 1.22 19.04 -15.57
N GLY A 179 2.23 19.54 -14.86
CA GLY A 179 2.06 20.24 -13.59
C GLY A 179 2.23 21.73 -13.81
N GLY A 180 1.24 22.54 -13.46
CA GLY A 180 1.33 23.97 -13.41
C GLY A 180 1.07 24.48 -12.00
N PHE A 181 2.00 25.28 -11.47
CA PHE A 181 1.73 26.10 -10.29
C PHE A 181 1.31 27.48 -10.78
N TYR A 182 0.12 27.86 -10.47
CA TYR A 182 -0.41 29.20 -10.79
C TYR A 182 -0.40 30.04 -9.51
N PHE A 183 0.35 31.14 -9.55
CA PHE A 183 0.36 32.14 -8.49
C PHE A 183 -0.36 33.40 -9.01
N GLY A 184 -1.44 33.74 -8.39
CA GLY A 184 -2.22 34.94 -8.73
C GLY A 184 -2.64 35.69 -7.50
N THR A 185 -3.21 36.91 -7.70
CA THR A 185 -3.71 37.78 -6.63
C THR A 185 -4.85 37.15 -5.80
N GLY A 186 -5.39 36.02 -6.22
CA GLY A 186 -6.42 35.23 -5.51
C GLY A 186 -5.92 34.00 -4.78
N GLY A 187 -4.58 33.75 -4.71
CA GLY A 187 -3.99 32.57 -4.05
C GLY A 187 -3.12 31.73 -4.97
N ALA A 188 -2.56 30.69 -4.41
CA ALA A 188 -1.78 29.68 -5.14
C ALA A 188 -2.68 28.47 -5.45
N SER A 189 -2.71 28.04 -6.70
CA SER A 189 -3.35 26.80 -7.12
C SER A 189 -2.36 25.90 -7.81
N ALA A 190 -2.38 24.60 -7.48
CA ALA A 190 -1.63 23.56 -8.17
C ALA A 190 -2.60 22.72 -8.98
N GLY A 191 -2.45 22.76 -10.28
CA GLY A 191 -3.18 21.86 -11.20
C GLY A 191 -2.26 20.77 -11.68
N VAL A 192 -2.61 19.52 -11.44
CA VAL A 192 -1.94 18.36 -12.03
C VAL A 192 -2.90 17.76 -13.05
N SER A 193 -2.58 17.91 -14.32
CA SER A 193 -3.26 17.15 -15.37
C SER A 193 -2.46 15.88 -15.65
N THR A 194 -2.99 14.75 -15.25
CA THR A 194 -2.40 13.44 -15.55
C THR A 194 -3.15 12.84 -16.73
N TYR A 195 -2.42 12.57 -17.80
CA TYR A 195 -2.93 11.77 -18.90
C TYR A 195 -2.40 10.35 -18.70
N SER A 196 -3.22 9.48 -18.17
CA SER A 196 -2.90 8.06 -18.11
C SER A 196 -3.82 7.32 -19.05
N SER A 197 -3.22 6.55 -19.94
CA SER A 197 -3.95 5.68 -20.86
C SER A 197 -3.70 4.20 -20.59
N ILE A 198 -2.84 3.88 -19.61
CA ILE A 198 -2.48 2.51 -19.25
C ILE A 198 -3.08 2.19 -17.88
N TYR A 199 -3.91 1.15 -17.81
CA TYR A 199 -4.54 0.69 -16.58
C TYR A 199 -4.30 -0.81 -16.41
N GLN A 200 -3.28 -1.18 -15.68
CA GLN A 200 -2.94 -2.57 -15.44
C GLN A 200 -3.73 -3.12 -14.24
N PHE A 201 -4.82 -3.81 -14.54
CA PHE A 201 -5.59 -4.52 -13.55
C PHE A 201 -5.03 -5.93 -13.34
N GLY A 202 -4.97 -6.38 -12.09
CA GLY A 202 -4.46 -7.70 -11.76
C GLY A 202 -4.94 -8.21 -10.40
N PHE A 203 -4.76 -9.51 -10.19
CA PHE A 203 -4.97 -10.17 -8.91
C PHE A 203 -3.63 -10.57 -8.29
N THR A 204 -3.56 -10.48 -6.96
CA THR A 204 -2.37 -10.83 -6.18
C THR A 204 -2.72 -11.83 -5.09
N GLY A 205 -1.82 -12.75 -4.82
CA GLY A 205 -1.87 -13.67 -3.70
C GLY A 205 -0.49 -13.86 -3.09
N GLY A 206 -0.38 -13.90 -1.77
CA GLY A 206 0.92 -14.01 -1.14
C GLY A 206 0.87 -14.24 0.36
N LEU A 207 2.05 -14.38 0.94
CA LEU A 207 2.24 -14.58 2.37
C LEU A 207 2.63 -13.27 3.05
N VAL A 208 2.10 -13.07 4.22
CA VAL A 208 2.41 -11.95 5.12
C VAL A 208 3.12 -12.49 6.34
N PHE A 209 4.31 -11.99 6.60
CA PHE A 209 5.08 -12.26 7.82
C PHE A 209 5.02 -11.04 8.72
N THR A 210 4.44 -11.20 9.91
CA THR A 210 4.31 -10.13 10.90
C THR A 210 5.41 -10.26 11.95
N PHE A 211 6.19 -9.21 12.10
CA PHE A 211 7.24 -9.10 13.11
C PHE A 211 6.76 -8.10 14.18
N PRO A 212 6.31 -8.59 15.33
CA PRO A 212 5.97 -7.70 16.43
C PRO A 212 7.25 -7.00 16.89
N ARG A 213 7.28 -5.70 16.82
CA ARG A 213 8.39 -4.93 17.39
C ARG A 213 8.21 -4.96 18.91
N GLY A 214 9.16 -5.58 19.60
CA GLY A 214 9.13 -5.77 21.04
C GLY A 214 8.89 -4.48 21.81
N GLY A 215 7.64 -4.20 22.02
CA GLY A 215 7.13 -3.21 22.93
C GLY A 215 6.37 -3.95 24.01
N GLY A 216 7.02 -4.22 25.11
CA GLY A 216 6.40 -4.71 26.32
C GLY A 216 5.88 -6.16 26.21
N ALA A 217 6.33 -7.01 27.10
CA ALA A 217 5.62 -8.23 27.44
C ALA A 217 4.12 -7.94 27.46
N PRO A 218 3.25 -8.89 27.02
CA PRO A 218 1.82 -8.72 27.16
C PRO A 218 1.56 -8.23 28.59
N SER A 219 0.99 -7.04 28.69
CA SER A 219 0.65 -6.46 29.99
C SER A 219 -0.07 -7.56 30.73
N ALA A 220 0.55 -8.13 31.77
CA ALA A 220 -0.12 -9.07 32.62
C ALA A 220 -1.52 -8.51 32.88
N PRO A 221 -2.58 -9.31 32.79
CA PRO A 221 -3.92 -8.82 33.00
C PRO A 221 -3.85 -7.92 34.24
N ARG A 222 -4.10 -6.64 34.05
CA ARG A 222 -4.11 -5.69 35.18
C ARG A 222 -5.04 -6.31 36.20
N PRO A 223 -4.55 -6.69 37.40
CA PRO A 223 -5.44 -7.23 38.39
C PRO A 223 -6.59 -6.23 38.49
N SER A 224 -7.80 -6.70 38.33
CA SER A 224 -9.00 -5.87 38.40
C SER A 224 -9.04 -5.26 39.80
N SER A 225 -8.42 -4.13 39.97
CA SER A 225 -8.37 -3.35 41.21
C SER A 225 -9.68 -2.61 41.46
N SER A 226 -10.77 -3.30 41.35
CA SER A 226 -12.09 -2.72 41.66
C SER A 226 -12.91 -3.55 42.63
N MET A 227 -12.26 -4.47 43.33
CA MET A 227 -12.90 -4.92 44.59
C MET A 227 -12.33 -4.04 45.69
N PRO A 228 -13.14 -3.18 46.33
CA PRO A 228 -12.72 -2.54 47.55
C PRO A 228 -12.35 -3.66 48.57
N PRO A 229 -11.28 -3.47 49.35
CA PRO A 229 -10.92 -4.46 50.35
C PRO A 229 -12.16 -4.75 51.22
N PRO A 230 -12.42 -6.03 51.56
CA PRO A 230 -13.52 -6.35 52.47
C PRO A 230 -13.34 -5.51 53.74
N PRO A 231 -14.42 -4.93 54.29
CA PRO A 231 -14.33 -4.15 55.51
C PRO A 231 -13.70 -5.02 56.60
N PRO A 232 -12.84 -4.43 57.47
CA PRO A 232 -12.19 -5.18 58.53
C PRO A 232 -13.23 -5.92 59.38
N ALA A 233 -12.98 -7.20 59.60
CA ALA A 233 -13.83 -8.05 60.44
C ALA A 233 -13.86 -7.47 61.89
N GLY A 234 -14.85 -6.70 62.19
CA GLY A 234 -14.96 -6.03 63.50
C GLY A 234 -15.97 -4.90 63.57
N SER A 235 -16.54 -4.47 62.48
CA SER A 235 -17.54 -3.39 62.46
C SER A 235 -18.98 -3.92 62.37
N VAL A 236 -19.31 -4.91 63.14
CA VAL A 236 -20.72 -5.24 63.40
C VAL A 236 -21.26 -4.12 64.28
N PRO A 237 -22.24 -3.34 63.85
CA PRO A 237 -22.86 -2.33 64.73
C PRO A 237 -23.43 -2.99 65.95
N PRO A 238 -23.32 -2.38 67.15
CA PRO A 238 -23.89 -2.94 68.39
C PRO A 238 -25.40 -3.12 68.19
N PRO A 239 -25.96 -4.20 68.75
CA PRO A 239 -27.39 -4.43 68.65
C PRO A 239 -28.18 -3.25 69.27
N PRO A 240 -29.34 -2.91 68.72
CA PRO A 240 -30.18 -1.84 69.29
C PRO A 240 -30.59 -2.11 70.74
N PRO A 241 -30.68 -1.06 71.56
CA PRO A 241 -31.10 -1.22 72.97
C PRO A 241 -32.52 -1.83 73.08
N PRO A 242 -32.76 -2.63 74.09
CA PRO A 242 -34.07 -3.23 74.26
C PRO A 242 -35.16 -2.16 74.48
N PRO A 243 -36.40 -2.39 74.06
CA PRO A 243 -37.50 -1.47 74.24
C PRO A 243 -37.83 -1.25 75.77
N PRO A 244 -38.23 -0.05 76.10
CA PRO A 244 -38.58 0.23 77.48
C PRO A 244 -39.76 -0.62 77.96
N PRO A 245 -39.77 -1.03 79.24
CA PRO A 245 -40.86 -1.83 79.80
C PRO A 245 -42.21 -1.08 79.74
N PRO A 246 -43.32 -1.77 79.57
CA PRO A 246 -44.65 -1.16 79.57
C PRO A 246 -44.98 -0.51 80.89
N PRO A 247 -45.75 0.57 80.93
CA PRO A 247 -46.14 1.24 82.16
C PRO A 247 -46.98 0.30 83.02
N GLN A 248 -46.55 0.14 84.29
CA GLN A 248 -47.33 -0.60 85.31
C GLN A 248 -48.58 0.24 85.68
N ARG A 249 -49.75 -0.40 85.57
CA ARG A 249 -51.00 0.15 86.10
C ARG A 249 -51.17 -0.25 87.58
#